data_50847167f2874e75359765298d0b9dfd
#
_entry.id   50847167f2874e75359765298d0b9dfd
#
_cell.length_a   1.000
_cell.length_b   1.000
_cell.length_c   1.000
_cell.angle_alpha   90.00
_cell.angle_beta   90.00
_cell.angle_gamma   90.00
#
_symmetry.space_group_name_H-M   'P 1'
#
loop_
_entity.id
_entity.type
_entity.pdbx_description
1 polymer ?
#
loop_
_entity_poly.entity_id
_entity_poly.type
_entity_poly.pdbx_seq_one_letter_code
_entity_poly.pdbx_strand_id
1 'polypeptide(L)'
;MARKRAKAHAAVPPVTTVVTLCLYVAGGAPNSVIAIANLEAICQQYLKDGYKLEVIDVCEHPLRALSDRVVVTPSLTKLSPGLPANVIGNLSDTGCVLAILGLRTADLQ
;
A
#
# COMPACT_ATOMS: atom_id res chain seq x y z
N MET A 1 -21.92 -14.70 14.52
CA MET A 1 -21.45 -14.51 15.21
C MET A 1 -20.90 -14.38 15.14
N ALA A 2 -21.41 -14.27 14.75
CA ALA A 2 -20.91 -13.90 15.35
C ALA A 2 -20.32 -13.71 15.04
N ARG A 3 -20.67 -13.59 14.67
CA ARG A 3 -20.14 -13.12 15.02
C ARG A 3 -19.57 -12.79 14.76
N LYS A 4 -20.01 -12.61 14.43
CA LYS A 4 -19.48 -12.00 14.89
C LYS A 4 -19.02 -11.55 14.69
N ARG A 5 -19.53 -11.40 14.55
CA ARG A 5 -19.10 -10.73 15.14
C ARG A 5 -18.74 -10.26 15.26
N ALA A 6 -19.19 -10.16 15.19
CA ALA A 6 -18.87 -9.53 16.02
C ALA A 6 -18.44 -9.09 16.01
N LYS A 7 -18.61 -8.85 16.11
CA LYS A 7 -18.20 -8.34 16.72
C LYS A 7 -17.79 -7.78 16.85
N ALA A 8 -18.21 -7.54 16.84
CA ALA A 8 -17.89 -6.98 17.43
C ALA A 8 -17.53 -6.52 17.55
N HIS A 9 -17.51 -6.23 17.73
CA HIS A 9 -16.97 -5.72 18.29
C HIS A 9 -16.50 -5.25 18.50
N ALA A 10 -17.55 -5.56 18.37
CA ALA A 10 -16.87 -5.12 19.48
C ALA A 10 -15.69 -4.27 19.40
N ALA A 11 -15.27 -3.95 20.41
CA ALA A 11 -14.08 -3.13 20.42
C ALA A 11 -13.01 -3.77 19.56
N VAL A 12 -12.52 -3.03 18.64
CA VAL A 12 -11.53 -3.54 17.71
C VAL A 12 -10.16 -3.05 18.13
N PRO A 13 -9.22 -3.95 18.33
CA PRO A 13 -7.87 -3.53 18.62
C PRO A 13 -7.25 -2.91 17.37
N PRO A 14 -7.03 -1.62 17.36
CA PRO A 14 -6.48 -0.98 16.15
C PRO A 14 -5.07 -1.43 15.83
N VAL A 15 -4.37 -1.96 16.80
CA VAL A 15 -2.99 -2.38 16.59
C VAL A 15 -2.86 -3.53 15.63
N THR A 16 -3.95 -4.23 15.34
CA THR A 16 -3.91 -5.37 14.44
C THR A 16 -4.43 -5.04 13.05
N THR A 17 -4.63 -3.77 12.76
CA THR A 17 -5.12 -3.38 11.45
C THR A 17 -4.10 -3.71 10.37
N VAL A 18 -4.54 -4.43 9.36
CA VAL A 18 -3.70 -4.80 8.23
C VAL A 18 -3.86 -3.75 7.15
N VAL A 19 -2.71 -3.27 6.65
CA VAL A 19 -2.70 -2.31 5.55
C VAL A 19 -2.71 -3.06 4.23
N THR A 20 -3.63 -2.70 3.35
CA THR A 20 -3.73 -3.35 2.04
C THR A 20 -3.24 -2.38 0.97
N LEU A 21 -2.27 -2.83 0.20
CA LEU A 21 -1.57 -2.00 -0.77
C LEU A 21 -1.57 -2.66 -2.13
N CYS A 22 -1.59 -1.83 -3.16
CA CYS A 22 -1.43 -2.29 -4.54
C CYS A 22 -0.41 -1.39 -5.23
N LEU A 23 0.65 -1.99 -5.75
CA LEU A 23 1.69 -1.26 -6.46
C LEU A 23 1.61 -1.62 -7.94
N TYR A 24 1.41 -0.62 -8.78
CA TYR A 24 1.35 -0.80 -10.23
C TYR A 24 2.70 -0.44 -10.83
N VAL A 25 3.24 -1.35 -11.62
CA VAL A 25 4.57 -1.21 -12.21
C VAL A 25 4.51 -1.49 -13.70
N ALA A 26 5.54 -1.06 -14.41
CA ALA A 26 5.66 -1.31 -15.85
C ALA A 26 6.88 -2.21 -16.09
N GLY A 27 6.68 -3.51 -15.90
CA GLY A 27 7.70 -4.51 -16.13
C GLY A 27 8.99 -4.22 -15.38
N GLY A 28 10.10 -4.31 -16.08
CA GLY A 28 11.42 -4.07 -15.50
C GLY A 28 11.91 -2.64 -15.64
N ALA A 29 11.01 -1.68 -15.86
CA ALA A 29 11.42 -0.28 -15.97
C ALA A 29 12.17 0.15 -14.70
N PRO A 30 13.23 0.97 -14.84
CA PRO A 30 14.08 1.28 -13.69
C PRO A 30 13.36 1.85 -12.49
N ASN A 31 12.44 2.78 -12.70
CA ASN A 31 11.71 3.36 -11.58
C ASN A 31 10.75 2.36 -10.93
N SER A 32 10.24 1.41 -11.69
CA SER A 32 9.39 0.36 -11.13
C SER A 32 10.19 -0.57 -10.24
N VAL A 33 11.41 -0.92 -10.65
CA VAL A 33 12.29 -1.76 -9.82
C VAL A 33 12.63 -1.04 -8.53
N ILE A 34 12.94 0.24 -8.61
CA ILE A 34 13.26 1.04 -7.43
C ILE A 34 12.05 1.14 -6.50
N ALA A 35 10.86 1.32 -7.06
CA ALA A 35 9.64 1.42 -6.26
C ALA A 35 9.37 0.14 -5.47
N ILE A 36 9.55 -1.02 -6.10
CA ILE A 36 9.36 -2.29 -5.43
C ILE A 36 10.31 -2.40 -4.24
N ALA A 37 11.59 -2.11 -4.46
CA ALA A 37 12.58 -2.21 -3.40
C ALA A 37 12.29 -1.24 -2.27
N ASN A 38 11.96 0.01 -2.61
CA ASN A 38 11.65 1.02 -1.60
C ASN A 38 10.44 0.62 -0.77
N LEU A 39 9.38 0.14 -1.43
CA LEU A 39 8.17 -0.23 -0.72
C LEU A 39 8.38 -1.42 0.19
N GLU A 40 9.10 -2.42 -0.28
CA GLU A 40 9.39 -3.59 0.56
C GLU A 40 10.15 -3.18 1.82
N ALA A 41 11.13 -2.30 1.68
CA ALA A 41 11.89 -1.83 2.83
C ALA A 41 10.98 -1.08 3.82
N ILE A 42 10.09 -0.23 3.31
CA ILE A 42 9.18 0.51 4.16
C ILE A 42 8.21 -0.41 4.87
N CYS A 43 7.65 -1.39 4.16
CA CYS A 43 6.73 -2.33 4.77
C CYS A 43 7.39 -3.14 5.87
N GLN A 44 8.62 -3.59 5.64
CA GLN A 44 9.32 -4.37 6.64
C GLN A 44 9.68 -3.55 7.86
N GLN A 45 9.96 -2.28 7.66
CA GLN A 45 10.36 -1.42 8.76
C GLN A 45 9.18 -0.87 9.56
N TYR A 46 8.11 -0.48 8.89
CA TYR A 46 7.03 0.28 9.51
C TYR A 46 5.72 -0.48 9.62
N LEU A 47 5.54 -1.57 8.90
CA LEU A 47 4.28 -2.32 8.91
C LEU A 47 4.50 -3.73 9.44
N LYS A 48 5.19 -3.82 10.54
CA LYS A 48 5.54 -5.12 11.13
C LYS A 48 4.32 -5.89 11.61
N ASP A 49 3.22 -5.18 11.90
CA ASP A 49 2.00 -5.83 12.38
C ASP A 49 1.21 -6.50 11.27
N GLY A 50 1.59 -6.26 10.04
CA GLY A 50 1.00 -6.95 8.92
C GLY A 50 0.58 -6.03 7.80
N TYR A 51 0.73 -6.53 6.60
CA TYR A 51 0.29 -5.82 5.41
C TYR A 51 0.02 -6.84 4.32
N LYS A 52 -0.79 -6.42 3.35
CA LYS A 52 -1.02 -7.19 2.13
C LYS A 52 -0.56 -6.32 0.98
N LEU A 53 0.34 -6.83 0.18
CA LEU A 53 0.88 -6.10 -0.95
C LEU A 53 0.68 -6.92 -2.21
N GLU A 54 0.00 -6.33 -3.17
CA GLU A 54 -0.12 -6.89 -4.51
C GLU A 54 0.68 -6.02 -5.47
N VAL A 55 1.54 -6.63 -6.28
CA VAL A 55 2.30 -5.92 -7.29
C VAL A 55 1.71 -6.31 -8.64
N ILE A 56 1.24 -5.33 -9.40
CA ILE A 56 0.57 -5.55 -10.67
C ILE A 56 1.40 -4.93 -11.78
N ASP A 57 1.82 -5.76 -12.72
CA ASP A 57 2.52 -5.29 -13.93
C ASP A 57 1.47 -4.89 -14.95
N VAL A 58 1.39 -3.60 -15.24
CA VAL A 58 0.35 -3.09 -16.14
C VAL A 58 0.55 -3.57 -17.57
N CYS A 59 1.77 -3.99 -17.92
CA CYS A 59 2.04 -4.54 -19.24
C CYS A 59 1.47 -5.94 -19.39
N GLU A 60 1.41 -6.70 -18.30
CA GLU A 60 0.85 -8.05 -18.30
C GLU A 60 -0.64 -8.05 -18.01
N HIS A 61 -1.13 -7.02 -17.33
CA HIS A 61 -2.52 -6.94 -16.92
C HIS A 61 -3.13 -5.60 -17.33
N PRO A 62 -3.18 -5.31 -18.65
CA PRO A 62 -3.62 -3.97 -19.08
C PRO A 62 -5.08 -3.69 -18.76
N LEU A 63 -5.93 -4.71 -18.75
CA LEU A 63 -7.33 -4.49 -18.42
C LEU A 63 -7.50 -4.16 -16.94
N ARG A 64 -6.69 -4.77 -16.09
CA ARG A 64 -6.70 -4.44 -14.67
C ARG A 64 -6.26 -2.99 -14.45
N ALA A 65 -5.20 -2.59 -15.15
CA ALA A 65 -4.71 -1.23 -15.05
C ALA A 65 -5.76 -0.22 -15.49
N LEU A 66 -6.45 -0.52 -16.58
CA LEU A 66 -7.49 0.35 -17.09
C LEU A 66 -8.66 0.44 -16.10
N SER A 67 -9.08 -0.69 -15.58
CA SER A 67 -10.17 -0.78 -14.62
C SER A 67 -9.84 0.00 -13.33
N ASP A 68 -8.60 -0.05 -12.90
CA ASP A 68 -8.14 0.62 -11.69
C ASP A 68 -7.72 2.07 -11.96
N ARG A 69 -7.87 2.52 -13.20
CA ARG A 69 -7.58 3.90 -13.61
C ARG A 69 -6.13 4.29 -13.40
N VAL A 70 -5.24 3.36 -13.66
CA VAL A 70 -3.81 3.63 -13.55
C VAL A 70 -3.36 4.38 -14.79
N VAL A 71 -2.79 5.56 -14.61
CA VAL A 71 -2.37 6.42 -15.71
C VAL A 71 -0.85 6.49 -15.79
N VAL A 72 -0.18 6.42 -14.65
CA VAL A 72 1.26 6.57 -14.56
C VAL A 72 1.81 5.44 -13.71
N THR A 73 2.98 4.93 -14.06
CA THR A 73 3.68 3.93 -13.25
C THR A 73 5.10 4.43 -12.95
N PRO A 74 5.67 4.03 -11.81
CA PRO A 74 5.02 3.26 -10.76
C PRO A 74 4.04 4.09 -9.95
N SER A 75 3.00 3.45 -9.44
CA SER A 75 2.07 4.13 -8.54
C SER A 75 1.62 3.17 -7.46
N LEU A 76 1.54 3.69 -6.24
CA LEU A 76 1.13 2.93 -5.07
C LEU A 76 -0.23 3.40 -4.62
N THR A 77 -1.14 2.46 -4.39
CA THR A 77 -2.45 2.76 -3.82
C THR A 77 -2.60 2.02 -2.51
N LYS A 78 -2.96 2.76 -1.46
CA LYS A 78 -3.40 2.14 -0.21
C LYS A 78 -4.91 1.98 -0.29
N LEU A 79 -5.38 0.74 -0.20
CA LEU A 79 -6.79 0.44 -0.32
C LEU A 79 -7.51 0.50 1.03
N SER A 80 -6.83 0.09 2.08
CA SER A 80 -7.38 0.10 3.43
C SER A 80 -6.24 0.14 4.44
N PRO A 81 -6.48 0.57 5.66
CA PRO A 81 -7.72 1.11 6.19
C PRO A 81 -7.96 2.55 5.76
N GLY A 82 -9.18 3.01 5.98
CA GLY A 82 -9.53 4.39 5.68
C GLY A 82 -9.78 4.62 4.21
N LEU A 83 -9.76 5.88 3.83
CA LEU A 83 -10.00 6.26 2.44
C LEU A 83 -8.81 5.86 1.57
N PRO A 84 -9.08 5.43 0.32
CA PRO A 84 -7.98 5.13 -0.60
C PRO A 84 -7.11 6.36 -0.82
N ALA A 85 -5.82 6.11 -0.94
CA ALA A 85 -4.85 7.17 -1.21
C ALA A 85 -3.75 6.59 -2.09
N ASN A 86 -3.12 7.45 -2.89
CA ASN A 86 -2.05 6.95 -3.75
C ASN A 86 -0.88 7.90 -3.83
N VAL A 87 0.25 7.34 -4.22
CA VAL A 87 1.50 8.05 -4.45
C VAL A 87 2.03 7.60 -5.80
N ILE A 88 2.43 8.57 -6.61
CA ILE A 88 3.02 8.29 -7.91
C ILE A 88 4.51 8.50 -7.82
N GLY A 89 5.28 7.61 -8.45
CA GLY A 89 6.73 7.73 -8.52
C GLY A 89 7.42 6.53 -7.92
N ASN A 90 8.74 6.62 -7.81
CA ASN A 90 9.55 5.47 -7.39
C ASN A 90 9.60 5.28 -5.87
N LEU A 91 8.79 6.03 -5.13
CA LEU A 91 8.63 5.90 -3.68
C LEU A 91 9.91 6.26 -2.91
N SER A 92 10.75 7.10 -3.50
CA SER A 92 11.95 7.56 -2.81
C SER A 92 11.62 8.60 -1.74
N ASP A 93 10.45 9.24 -1.82
CA ASP A 93 10.01 10.16 -0.79
C ASP A 93 9.30 9.37 0.30
N THR A 94 10.08 8.90 1.26
CA THR A 94 9.57 8.07 2.34
C THR A 94 8.48 8.80 3.13
N GLY A 95 8.62 10.11 3.31
CA GLY A 95 7.63 10.88 4.04
C GLY A 95 6.25 10.82 3.41
N CYS A 96 6.19 10.95 2.08
CA CYS A 96 4.92 10.84 1.37
C CYS A 96 4.30 9.46 1.53
N VAL A 97 5.12 8.43 1.42
CA VAL A 97 4.62 7.06 1.57
C VAL A 97 4.08 6.84 2.97
N LEU A 98 4.82 7.26 3.99
CA LEU A 98 4.38 7.11 5.36
C LEU A 98 3.09 7.86 5.62
N ALA A 99 2.93 9.02 4.99
CA ALA A 99 1.72 9.81 5.15
C ALA A 99 0.49 9.06 4.65
N ILE A 100 0.57 8.43 3.49
CA ILE A 100 -0.59 7.70 2.98
C ILE A 100 -0.85 6.42 3.76
N LEU A 101 0.18 5.87 4.41
CA LEU A 101 0.00 4.69 5.25
C LEU A 101 -0.63 5.04 6.59
N GLY A 102 -0.84 6.33 6.85
CA GLY A 102 -1.40 6.77 8.11
C GLY A 102 -0.37 6.89 9.21
N LEU A 103 0.90 6.90 8.86
CA LEU A 103 1.99 7.01 9.82
C LEU A 103 2.60 8.39 9.71
N ARG A 104 2.91 8.98 10.85
CA ARG A 104 3.59 10.26 10.87
C ARG A 104 5.03 10.05 11.29
N THR A 105 5.89 10.84 10.70
CA THR A 105 7.31 10.72 11.00
C THR A 105 7.58 10.83 12.50
N ALA A 106 6.87 11.71 13.16
CA ALA A 106 7.06 11.91 14.61
C ALA A 106 6.71 10.66 15.41
N ASP A 107 5.81 9.83 14.91
CA ASP A 107 5.40 8.62 15.61
C ASP A 107 6.43 7.51 15.53
N LEU A 108 7.47 7.70 14.73
CA LEU A 108 8.45 6.67 14.45
C LEU A 108 9.78 6.89 15.17
N GLN A 109 9.87 7.92 15.97
CA GLN A 109 11.09 8.26 16.68
C GLN A 109 11.18 7.64 18.06
#